data_73489243b743ec13124990462ce9f5d8
#
_entry.id   73489243b743ec13124990462ce9f5d8
#
_cell.length_a   1.000
_cell.length_b   1.000
_cell.length_c   1.000
_cell.angle_alpha   90.00
_cell.angle_beta   90.00
_cell.angle_gamma   90.00
#
_symmetry.space_group_name_H-M   'P 1'
#
loop_
_entity.id
_entity.type
_entity.pdbx_description
1 polymer ?
#
loop_
_entity_poly.entity_id
_entity_poly.type
_entity_poly.pdbx_seq_one_letter_code
_entity_poly.pdbx_strand_id
1 'polypeptide(L)'
;TAATPNGRHAGEPLNDGGISPTHGDDTKGATAIFKSAGKLCNVRAGHGSVLNQLLHPSIFKGEESDKVFGEYMRSICDCGVWETQFNVLTKEDLLQAQKHPDEYRSLVVRVAGYSAFFTVLGKGVQDDIIDRTSLMQY
;
A
#
# COMPACT_ATOMS: atom_id res chain seq x y z
N THR A 1 3.46 -0.81 20.80
CA THR A 1 2.95 0.58 20.67
C THR A 1 1.75 0.73 21.57
N ALA A 2 1.59 1.87 22.27
CA ALA A 2 0.43 2.19 23.12
C ALA A 2 -0.82 2.44 22.28
N ALA A 3 -1.99 2.44 22.94
CA ALA A 3 -3.25 2.84 22.30
C ALA A 3 -3.18 4.28 21.81
N THR A 4 -3.97 4.60 20.79
CA THR A 4 -4.03 5.96 20.20
C THR A 4 -5.44 6.55 20.29
N PRO A 5 -5.59 7.90 20.31
CA PRO A 5 -6.88 8.55 20.55
C PRO A 5 -7.95 8.26 19.47
N ASN A 6 -7.55 7.80 18.28
CA ASN A 6 -8.46 7.43 17.20
C ASN A 6 -9.17 6.07 17.40
N GLY A 7 -8.95 5.40 18.54
CA GLY A 7 -9.58 4.13 18.88
C GLY A 7 -8.72 2.88 18.69
N ARG A 8 -7.51 3.01 18.14
CA ARG A 8 -6.59 1.87 18.00
C ARG A 8 -6.13 1.38 19.38
N HIS A 9 -6.24 0.08 19.65
CA HIS A 9 -5.81 -0.53 20.92
C HIS A 9 -4.29 -0.71 21.00
N ALA A 10 -3.78 -0.85 22.22
CA ALA A 10 -2.38 -1.18 22.43
C ALA A 10 -2.03 -2.54 21.80
N GLY A 11 -0.93 -2.61 21.07
CA GLY A 11 -0.48 -3.82 20.39
C GLY A 11 -1.03 -4.02 18.97
N GLU A 12 -2.09 -3.31 18.59
CA GLU A 12 -2.55 -3.33 17.20
C GLU A 12 -1.54 -2.67 16.27
N PRO A 13 -1.47 -3.09 14.98
CA PRO A 13 -0.62 -2.47 13.97
C PRO A 13 -0.87 -0.97 13.84
N LEU A 14 0.17 -0.22 13.53
CA LEU A 14 0.06 1.14 13.00
C LEU A 14 -0.20 1.07 11.49
N ASN A 15 -0.23 2.22 10.82
CA ASN A 15 -0.18 2.26 9.38
C ASN A 15 1.14 1.64 8.86
N ASP A 16 1.15 1.18 7.63
CA ASP A 16 2.27 0.48 6.98
C ASP A 16 3.39 1.39 6.45
N GLY A 17 3.41 2.63 6.86
CA GLY A 17 4.47 3.60 6.60
C GLY A 17 3.97 5.02 6.39
N GLY A 18 4.75 5.98 6.82
CA GLY A 18 4.59 7.40 6.57
C GLY A 18 3.17 7.94 6.72
N ILE A 19 2.56 8.26 5.58
CA ILE A 19 1.21 8.82 5.46
C ILE A 19 0.19 7.82 4.92
N SER A 20 0.51 6.53 4.94
CA SER A 20 -0.43 5.48 4.54
C SER A 20 -1.64 5.44 5.48
N PRO A 21 -2.83 5.08 4.98
CA PRO A 21 -4.01 4.90 5.82
C PRO A 21 -3.80 3.83 6.89
N THR A 22 -4.53 3.94 7.99
CA THR A 22 -4.70 2.82 8.91
C THR A 22 -5.47 1.70 8.21
N HIS A 23 -5.11 0.45 8.50
CA HIS A 23 -5.78 -0.71 7.91
C HIS A 23 -7.31 -0.63 8.09
N GLY A 24 -8.04 -0.73 6.99
CA GLY A 24 -9.51 -0.67 6.98
C GLY A 24 -10.12 0.73 6.82
N ASP A 25 -9.34 1.81 6.88
CA ASP A 25 -9.83 3.17 6.70
C ASP A 25 -9.88 3.62 5.23
N ASP A 26 -9.23 2.88 4.33
CA ASP A 26 -9.03 3.19 2.90
C ASP A 26 -10.11 2.58 1.98
N THR A 27 -11.36 2.62 2.42
CA THR A 27 -12.50 1.95 1.74
C THR A 27 -13.08 2.70 0.55
N LYS A 28 -12.62 3.94 0.29
CA LYS A 28 -13.20 4.81 -0.75
C LYS A 28 -12.37 4.91 -2.04
N GLY A 29 -11.43 3.97 -2.22
CA GLY A 29 -10.55 3.90 -3.39
C GLY A 29 -9.33 4.81 -3.34
N ALA A 30 -8.42 4.61 -4.28
CA ALA A 30 -7.11 5.23 -4.31
C ALA A 30 -7.15 6.78 -4.42
N THR A 31 -8.07 7.32 -5.22
CA THR A 31 -8.22 8.78 -5.37
C THR A 31 -8.61 9.45 -4.05
N ALA A 32 -9.42 8.81 -3.22
CA ALA A 32 -9.78 9.34 -1.91
C ALA A 32 -8.57 9.38 -0.96
N ILE A 33 -7.68 8.39 -1.06
CA ILE A 33 -6.41 8.32 -0.32
C ILE A 33 -5.53 9.49 -0.74
N PHE A 34 -5.32 9.72 -2.05
CA PHE A 34 -4.50 10.84 -2.54
C PHE A 34 -5.03 12.19 -2.10
N LYS A 35 -6.35 12.41 -2.20
CA LYS A 35 -6.99 13.64 -1.73
C LYS A 35 -6.84 13.85 -0.22
N SER A 36 -6.78 12.79 0.56
CA SER A 36 -6.55 12.88 2.01
C SER A 36 -5.07 13.13 2.31
N ALA A 37 -4.16 12.39 1.70
CA ALA A 37 -2.71 12.54 1.85
C ALA A 37 -2.22 13.92 1.37
N GLY A 38 -2.78 14.43 0.29
CA GLY A 38 -2.45 15.75 -0.25
C GLY A 38 -2.86 16.93 0.64
N LYS A 39 -3.77 16.72 1.61
CA LYS A 39 -4.09 17.74 2.62
C LYS A 39 -3.02 17.89 3.70
N LEU A 40 -2.14 16.91 3.81
CA LEU A 40 -0.98 16.97 4.69
C LEU A 40 0.05 17.90 4.06
N CYS A 41 0.76 18.68 4.88
CA CYS A 41 1.81 19.55 4.39
C CYS A 41 3.09 18.75 4.11
N ASN A 42 3.13 18.02 2.99
CA ASN A 42 4.27 17.17 2.61
C ASN A 42 5.58 17.97 2.50
N VAL A 43 5.51 19.25 2.12
CA VAL A 43 6.68 20.18 2.08
C VAL A 43 7.35 20.34 3.45
N ARG A 44 6.58 20.22 4.55
CA ARG A 44 7.13 20.33 5.90
C ARG A 44 7.63 18.99 6.47
N ALA A 45 7.38 17.89 5.77
CA ALA A 45 7.89 16.58 6.14
C ALA A 45 9.39 16.49 5.79
N GLY A 46 10.25 17.04 6.64
CA GLY A 46 11.70 17.17 6.38
C GLY A 46 12.43 15.84 6.15
N HIS A 47 11.83 14.72 6.50
CA HIS A 47 12.33 13.36 6.23
C HIS A 47 11.57 12.64 5.10
N GLY A 48 10.72 13.38 4.36
CA GLY A 48 9.87 12.82 3.33
C GLY A 48 8.58 12.20 3.89
N SER A 49 7.75 11.73 2.98
CA SER A 49 6.51 11.02 3.28
C SER A 49 6.35 9.86 2.31
N VAL A 50 5.95 8.71 2.81
CA VAL A 50 5.72 7.49 2.01
C VAL A 50 4.26 7.12 2.09
N LEU A 51 3.65 6.86 0.93
CA LEU A 51 2.31 6.30 0.80
C LEU A 51 2.44 4.93 0.13
N ASN A 52 2.12 3.87 0.87
CA ASN A 52 2.08 2.51 0.32
C ASN A 52 0.67 2.16 -0.15
N GLN A 53 0.60 1.44 -1.26
CA GLN A 53 -0.67 0.95 -1.81
C GLN A 53 -0.53 -0.47 -2.33
N LEU A 54 -1.55 -1.28 -2.07
CA LEU A 54 -1.74 -2.59 -2.68
C LEU A 54 -2.80 -2.47 -3.77
N LEU A 55 -2.39 -2.53 -5.03
CA LEU A 55 -3.27 -2.43 -6.18
C LEU A 55 -3.60 -3.81 -6.72
N HIS A 56 -4.88 -4.05 -6.96
CA HIS A 56 -5.28 -5.27 -7.61
C HIS A 56 -4.92 -5.22 -9.11
N PRO A 57 -4.32 -6.28 -9.68
CA PRO A 57 -3.89 -6.26 -11.09
C PRO A 57 -4.99 -5.99 -12.10
N SER A 58 -6.27 -6.20 -11.73
CA SER A 58 -7.41 -5.92 -12.61
C SER A 58 -7.57 -4.45 -12.98
N ILE A 59 -7.04 -3.52 -12.16
CA ILE A 59 -7.08 -2.08 -12.45
C ILE A 59 -6.37 -1.75 -13.76
N PHE A 60 -5.33 -2.53 -14.09
CA PHE A 60 -4.46 -2.30 -15.25
C PHE A 60 -4.72 -3.28 -16.39
N LYS A 61 -5.92 -3.88 -16.44
CA LYS A 61 -6.34 -4.78 -17.53
C LYS A 61 -7.23 -4.03 -18.51
N GLY A 62 -7.06 -4.32 -19.81
CA GLY A 62 -7.87 -3.78 -20.89
C GLY A 62 -7.09 -2.87 -21.84
N GLU A 63 -7.75 -2.47 -22.92
CA GLU A 63 -7.13 -1.67 -23.99
C GLU A 63 -6.73 -0.26 -23.54
N GLU A 64 -7.36 0.28 -22.50
CA GLU A 64 -7.08 1.61 -21.95
C GLU A 64 -6.17 1.57 -20.70
N SER A 65 -5.54 0.42 -20.38
CA SER A 65 -4.74 0.27 -19.17
C SER A 65 -3.64 1.32 -19.02
N ASP A 66 -2.96 1.67 -20.11
CA ASP A 66 -1.89 2.67 -20.10
C ASP A 66 -2.42 4.07 -19.80
N LYS A 67 -3.60 4.40 -20.32
CA LYS A 67 -4.29 5.67 -20.04
C LYS A 67 -4.70 5.75 -18.57
N VAL A 68 -5.30 4.68 -18.05
CA VAL A 68 -5.71 4.56 -16.64
C VAL A 68 -4.49 4.73 -15.73
N PHE A 69 -3.39 4.06 -16.03
CA PHE A 69 -2.15 4.18 -15.26
C PHE A 69 -1.59 5.62 -15.34
N GLY A 70 -1.60 6.23 -16.52
CA GLY A 70 -1.16 7.61 -16.71
C GLY A 70 -2.00 8.62 -15.90
N GLU A 71 -3.32 8.47 -15.89
CA GLU A 71 -4.22 9.32 -15.10
C GLU A 71 -4.05 9.08 -13.59
N TYR A 72 -3.82 7.84 -13.19
CA TYR A 72 -3.51 7.47 -11.82
C TYR A 72 -2.24 8.17 -11.33
N MET A 73 -1.14 8.08 -12.09
CA MET A 73 0.12 8.75 -11.77
C MET A 73 -0.02 10.27 -11.74
N ARG A 74 -0.78 10.84 -12.66
CA ARG A 74 -1.09 12.27 -12.67
C ARG A 74 -1.84 12.70 -11.42
N SER A 75 -2.83 11.92 -10.99
CA SER A 75 -3.61 12.20 -9.78
C SER A 75 -2.74 12.26 -8.52
N ILE A 76 -1.70 11.43 -8.42
CA ILE A 76 -0.73 11.47 -7.32
C ILE A 76 -0.02 12.83 -7.30
N CYS A 77 0.48 13.25 -8.46
CA CYS A 77 1.20 14.53 -8.61
C CYS A 77 0.28 15.73 -8.32
N ASP A 78 -0.93 15.74 -8.91
CA ASP A 78 -1.90 16.82 -8.77
C ASP A 78 -2.41 16.98 -7.33
N CYS A 79 -2.47 15.86 -6.58
CA CYS A 79 -2.80 15.88 -5.16
C CYS A 79 -1.61 16.27 -4.25
N GLY A 80 -0.40 16.46 -4.79
CA GLY A 80 0.78 16.84 -4.02
C GLY A 80 1.33 15.74 -3.12
N VAL A 81 1.13 14.48 -3.49
CA VAL A 81 1.73 13.32 -2.82
C VAL A 81 3.12 13.11 -3.39
N TRP A 82 4.14 13.10 -2.54
CA TRP A 82 5.53 13.14 -2.99
C TRP A 82 6.12 11.79 -3.32
N GLU A 83 5.83 10.79 -2.51
CA GLU A 83 6.33 9.43 -2.72
C GLU A 83 5.18 8.43 -2.55
N THR A 84 4.98 7.62 -3.58
CA THR A 84 4.01 6.52 -3.52
C THR A 84 4.71 5.23 -3.96
N GLN A 85 4.49 4.17 -3.19
CA GLN A 85 5.02 2.84 -3.45
C GLN A 85 3.87 1.88 -3.70
N PHE A 86 4.06 0.99 -4.67
CA PHE A 86 3.02 0.06 -5.09
C PHE A 86 3.45 -1.39 -4.93
N ASN A 87 2.52 -2.22 -4.49
CA ASN A 87 2.47 -3.64 -4.77
C ASN A 87 1.30 -3.89 -5.73
N VAL A 88 1.55 -4.54 -6.86
CA VAL A 88 0.50 -4.91 -7.82
C VAL A 88 0.35 -6.42 -7.77
N LEU A 89 -0.41 -6.89 -6.79
CA LEU A 89 -0.55 -8.29 -6.43
C LEU A 89 -1.98 -8.56 -5.95
N THR A 90 -2.40 -9.82 -6.01
CA THR A 90 -3.63 -10.24 -5.36
C THR A 90 -3.36 -10.70 -3.93
N LYS A 91 -4.35 -10.59 -3.06
CA LYS A 91 -4.27 -11.13 -1.70
C LYS A 91 -4.11 -12.66 -1.73
N GLU A 92 -4.72 -13.30 -2.71
CA GLU A 92 -4.65 -14.73 -2.96
C GLU A 92 -3.21 -15.17 -3.27
N ASP A 93 -2.48 -14.43 -4.13
CA ASP A 93 -1.08 -14.71 -4.44
C ASP A 93 -0.20 -14.67 -3.19
N LEU A 94 -0.40 -13.66 -2.34
CA LEU A 94 0.33 -13.51 -1.08
C LEU A 94 0.03 -14.66 -0.10
N LEU A 95 -1.24 -15.05 0.02
CA LEU A 95 -1.65 -16.18 0.85
C LEU A 95 -1.08 -17.52 0.34
N GLN A 96 -1.02 -17.71 -0.98
CA GLN A 96 -0.39 -18.89 -1.57
C GLN A 96 1.12 -18.89 -1.34
N ALA A 97 1.77 -17.74 -1.51
CA ALA A 97 3.19 -17.59 -1.26
C ALA A 97 3.57 -17.87 0.21
N GLN A 98 2.69 -17.52 1.16
CA GLN A 98 2.90 -17.82 2.57
C GLN A 98 2.76 -19.33 2.86
N LYS A 99 1.85 -20.02 2.16
CA LYS A 99 1.62 -21.47 2.33
C LYS A 99 2.65 -22.33 1.60
N HIS A 100 3.10 -21.88 0.43
CA HIS A 100 3.99 -22.61 -0.48
C HIS A 100 5.24 -21.79 -0.83
N PRO A 101 6.08 -21.43 0.16
CA PRO A 101 7.18 -20.47 -0.05
C PRO A 101 8.18 -20.91 -1.12
N ASP A 102 8.36 -22.20 -1.31
CA ASP A 102 9.31 -22.74 -2.29
C ASP A 102 8.90 -22.43 -3.74
N GLU A 103 7.62 -22.32 -4.02
CA GLU A 103 7.07 -22.01 -5.34
C GLU A 103 7.13 -20.50 -5.66
N TYR A 104 7.22 -19.67 -4.64
CA TYR A 104 7.16 -18.20 -4.73
C TYR A 104 8.46 -17.51 -4.31
N ARG A 105 9.62 -18.20 -4.41
CA ARG A 105 10.93 -17.66 -3.98
C ARG A 105 11.32 -16.35 -4.66
N SER A 106 10.82 -16.11 -5.88
CA SER A 106 11.09 -14.89 -6.64
C SER A 106 10.06 -13.77 -6.44
N LEU A 107 9.02 -13.99 -5.62
CA LEU A 107 8.00 -12.98 -5.36
C LEU A 107 8.58 -11.83 -4.54
N VAL A 108 8.75 -10.67 -5.20
CA VAL A 108 9.24 -9.44 -4.58
C VAL A 108 8.07 -8.56 -4.18
N VAL A 109 8.12 -8.04 -2.97
CA VAL A 109 7.15 -7.07 -2.45
C VAL A 109 7.84 -5.79 -1.96
N ARG A 110 7.13 -4.68 -2.07
CA ARG A 110 7.50 -3.43 -1.44
C ARG A 110 6.97 -3.42 -0.01
N VAL A 111 7.86 -3.35 0.95
CA VAL A 111 7.47 -3.36 2.37
C VAL A 111 7.13 -1.95 2.84
N ALA A 112 8.12 -1.13 3.12
CA ALA A 112 8.01 0.30 3.39
C ALA A 112 9.41 0.91 3.21
N GLY A 113 9.62 1.66 2.11
CA GLY A 113 10.93 2.23 1.78
C GLY A 113 11.94 1.24 1.18
N TYR A 114 11.68 -0.08 1.19
CA TYR A 114 12.54 -1.11 0.60
C TYR A 114 11.73 -2.26 0.02
N SER A 115 12.38 -3.04 -0.84
CA SER A 115 11.81 -4.27 -1.42
C SER A 115 12.52 -5.49 -0.88
N ALA A 116 11.78 -6.58 -0.71
CA ALA A 116 12.31 -7.87 -0.29
C ALA A 116 11.55 -9.02 -0.95
N PHE A 117 12.15 -10.20 -0.97
CA PHE A 117 11.40 -11.41 -1.31
C PHE A 117 10.39 -11.71 -0.22
N PHE A 118 9.13 -11.86 -0.59
CA PHE A 118 8.04 -12.06 0.35
C PHE A 118 8.27 -13.27 1.27
N THR A 119 8.76 -14.36 0.70
CA THR A 119 8.96 -15.64 1.41
C THR A 119 10.07 -15.62 2.45
N VAL A 120 10.99 -14.64 2.41
CA VAL A 120 12.06 -14.50 3.43
C VAL A 120 11.69 -13.55 4.57
N LEU A 121 10.57 -12.84 4.42
CA LEU A 121 10.07 -11.95 5.48
C LEU A 121 9.55 -12.76 6.67
N GLY A 122 9.71 -12.22 7.87
CA GLY A 122 9.08 -12.78 9.06
C GLY A 122 7.55 -12.77 8.95
N LYS A 123 6.90 -13.79 9.54
CA LYS A 123 5.45 -13.99 9.42
C LYS A 123 4.63 -12.74 9.74
N GLY A 124 4.98 -11.99 10.79
CA GLY A 124 4.25 -10.76 11.15
C GLY A 124 4.29 -9.67 10.07
N VAL A 125 5.39 -9.57 9.30
CA VAL A 125 5.50 -8.63 8.18
C VAL A 125 4.72 -9.15 6.96
N GLN A 126 4.73 -10.46 6.74
CA GLN A 126 3.89 -11.08 5.69
C GLN A 126 2.40 -10.84 5.97
N ASP A 127 1.97 -11.09 7.20
CA ASP A 127 0.58 -10.88 7.62
C ASP A 127 0.17 -9.40 7.46
N ASP A 128 1.04 -8.45 7.84
CA ASP A 128 0.81 -7.02 7.64
C ASP A 128 0.60 -6.66 6.16
N ILE A 129 1.43 -7.19 5.26
CA ILE A 129 1.30 -6.95 3.81
C ILE A 129 0.01 -7.57 3.25
N ILE A 130 -0.39 -8.76 3.74
CA ILE A 130 -1.62 -9.45 3.34
C ILE A 130 -2.85 -8.66 3.81
N ASP A 131 -2.78 -8.01 4.97
CA ASP A 131 -3.89 -7.27 5.57
C ASP A 131 -4.08 -5.86 4.99
N ARG A 132 -3.16 -5.39 4.15
CA ARG A 132 -3.33 -4.13 3.41
C ARG A 132 -4.58 -4.20 2.53
N THR A 133 -5.31 -3.10 2.47
CA THR A 133 -6.49 -3.01 1.62
C THR A 133 -6.10 -3.15 0.15
N SER A 134 -6.66 -4.14 -0.53
CA SER A 134 -6.48 -4.30 -1.97
C SER A 134 -7.40 -3.34 -2.71
N LEU A 135 -6.82 -2.31 -3.31
CA LEU A 135 -7.55 -1.29 -4.04
C LEU A 135 -7.97 -1.82 -5.42
N MET A 136 -9.26 -1.94 -5.62
CA MET A 136 -9.88 -2.44 -6.88
C MET A 136 -10.48 -1.30 -7.71
N GLN A 137 -10.50 -0.07 -7.18
CA GLN A 137 -11.06 1.14 -7.80
C GLN A 137 -10.14 2.34 -7.58
N TYR A 138 -10.17 3.31 -8.49
CA TYR A 138 -9.43 4.59 -8.44
C TYR A 138 -10.35 5.79 -8.19
#